data_5a1e5df2b50b4df33b02a924580793e4
#
_entry.id   5a1e5df2b50b4df33b02a924580793e4
#
_cell.length_a   1.000
_cell.length_b   1.000
_cell.length_c   1.000
_cell.angle_alpha   90.00
_cell.angle_beta   90.00
_cell.angle_gamma   90.00
#
_symmetry.space_group_name_H-M   'P 1'
#
loop_
_entity.id
_entity.type
_entity.pdbx_description
1 polymer ?
#
loop_
_entity_poly.entity_id
_entity_poly.type
_entity_poly.pdbx_seq_one_letter_code
_entity_poly.pdbx_strand_id
1 'polypeptide(L)'
;MGLITIFFNYVQQLSKNRYIIMETIVKRRQSVDAKVLDINQRIKELDDESRRLRSKVSKILKDNNYKINSSDEMVFNSAKSMVDDVLDALNITKKKLLSPCRDSNIVLTRQCIGYILYNNYGMSLTGIAKVLSRTHATVIHGNKAIEVSLYLHRNHKDSRSKEVLNYLNEIGLVMGLTEKIN
;
A
#
# COMPACT_ATOMS: atom_id res chain seq x y z
N MET A 1 34.25 25.59 -55.79
CA MET A 1 34.88 24.88 -54.62
C MET A 1 34.27 25.29 -53.23
N GLY A 2 33.68 26.44 -53.04
CA GLY A 2 33.21 26.90 -51.70
C GLY A 2 32.04 26.11 -51.05
N LEU A 3 31.07 25.65 -51.83
CA LEU A 3 29.86 24.97 -51.30
C LEU A 3 30.17 23.61 -50.67
N ILE A 4 31.07 22.83 -51.23
CA ILE A 4 31.45 21.51 -50.70
C ILE A 4 32.15 21.64 -49.34
N THR A 5 32.97 22.65 -49.17
CA THR A 5 33.70 22.93 -47.92
C THR A 5 32.73 23.38 -46.82
N ILE A 6 31.73 24.20 -47.17
CA ILE A 6 30.68 24.65 -46.22
C ILE A 6 29.85 23.44 -45.78
N PHE A 7 29.44 22.59 -46.71
CA PHE A 7 28.68 21.38 -46.41
C PHE A 7 29.46 20.41 -45.49
N PHE A 8 30.73 20.19 -45.78
CA PHE A 8 31.59 19.33 -44.98
C PHE A 8 31.77 19.84 -43.55
N ASN A 9 31.97 21.15 -43.38
CA ASN A 9 32.04 21.77 -42.05
C ASN A 9 30.73 21.67 -41.30
N TYR A 10 29.60 21.83 -41.96
CA TYR A 10 28.27 21.67 -41.34
C TYR A 10 28.04 20.24 -40.85
N VAL A 11 28.39 19.23 -41.65
CA VAL A 11 28.29 17.81 -41.25
C VAL A 11 29.19 17.49 -40.07
N GLN A 12 30.39 18.01 -40.03
CA GLN A 12 31.32 17.89 -38.90
C GLN A 12 30.76 18.54 -37.62
N GLN A 13 30.13 19.70 -37.72
CA GLN A 13 29.51 20.40 -36.62
C GLN A 13 28.33 19.60 -36.06
N LEU A 14 27.50 19.02 -36.91
CA LEU A 14 26.38 18.16 -36.49
C LEU A 14 26.86 16.90 -35.77
N SER A 15 27.93 16.26 -36.26
CA SER A 15 28.50 15.09 -35.60
C SER A 15 29.06 15.41 -34.20
N LYS A 16 29.77 16.55 -34.06
CA LYS A 16 30.22 17.04 -32.74
C LYS A 16 29.08 17.32 -31.79
N ASN A 17 28.02 17.99 -32.26
CA ASN A 17 26.87 18.27 -31.43
C ASN A 17 26.15 17.00 -30.96
N ARG A 18 26.00 15.99 -31.84
CA ARG A 18 25.46 14.67 -31.48
C ARG A 18 26.28 13.98 -30.40
N TYR A 19 27.62 14.03 -30.52
CA TYR A 19 28.53 13.45 -29.55
C TYR A 19 28.39 14.10 -28.18
N ILE A 20 28.34 15.44 -28.09
CA ILE A 20 28.16 16.21 -26.86
C ILE A 20 26.82 15.85 -26.18
N ILE A 21 25.76 15.76 -26.99
CA ILE A 21 24.41 15.40 -26.45
C ILE A 21 24.43 13.98 -25.87
N MET A 22 25.02 13.03 -26.58
CA MET A 22 25.13 11.63 -26.14
C MET A 22 25.96 11.53 -24.85
N GLU A 23 27.09 12.23 -24.76
CA GLU A 23 27.92 12.24 -23.56
C GLU A 23 27.16 12.84 -22.35
N THR A 24 26.38 13.90 -22.57
CA THR A 24 25.58 14.53 -21.55
C THR A 24 24.46 13.59 -21.04
N ILE A 25 23.81 12.87 -21.96
CA ILE A 25 22.77 11.87 -21.59
C ILE A 25 23.38 10.74 -20.77
N VAL A 26 24.54 10.21 -21.19
CA VAL A 26 25.24 9.14 -20.46
C VAL A 26 25.61 9.59 -19.05
N LYS A 27 26.19 10.78 -18.88
CA LYS A 27 26.54 11.34 -17.56
C LYS A 27 25.31 11.51 -16.67
N ARG A 28 24.18 12.01 -17.22
CA ARG A 28 22.92 12.12 -16.47
C ARG A 28 22.40 10.76 -16.03
N ARG A 29 22.42 9.76 -16.92
CA ARG A 29 22.00 8.39 -16.59
C ARG A 29 22.83 7.79 -15.46
N GLN A 30 24.15 7.90 -15.54
CA GLN A 30 25.06 7.43 -14.48
C GLN A 30 24.79 8.10 -13.12
N SER A 31 24.50 9.41 -13.11
CA SER A 31 24.12 10.14 -11.90
C SER A 31 22.79 9.68 -11.32
N VAL A 32 21.81 9.36 -12.16
CA VAL A 32 20.52 8.82 -11.71
C VAL A 32 20.69 7.41 -11.14
N ASP A 33 21.44 6.55 -11.82
CA ASP A 33 21.71 5.17 -11.38
C ASP A 33 22.43 5.17 -10.01
N ALA A 34 23.38 6.07 -9.80
CA ALA A 34 24.06 6.23 -8.49
C ALA A 34 23.09 6.64 -7.39
N LYS A 35 22.19 7.58 -7.65
CA LYS A 35 21.15 8.00 -6.68
C LYS A 35 20.17 6.87 -6.38
N VAL A 36 19.77 6.10 -7.36
CA VAL A 36 18.87 4.94 -7.18
C VAL A 36 19.56 3.88 -6.30
N LEU A 37 20.84 3.63 -6.51
CA LEU A 37 21.61 2.70 -5.68
C LEU A 37 21.68 3.16 -4.23
N ASP A 38 21.96 4.44 -3.98
CA ASP A 38 21.99 5.05 -2.65
C ASP A 38 20.64 4.95 -1.94
N ILE A 39 19.55 5.26 -2.63
CA ILE A 39 18.19 5.13 -2.09
C ILE A 39 17.88 3.67 -1.71
N ASN A 40 18.22 2.71 -2.58
CA ASN A 40 17.99 1.30 -2.30
C ASN A 40 18.79 0.79 -1.09
N GLN A 41 20.01 1.28 -0.93
CA GLN A 41 20.81 0.97 0.26
C GLN A 41 20.17 1.55 1.51
N ARG A 42 19.67 2.80 1.47
CA ARG A 42 18.99 3.45 2.58
C ARG A 42 17.69 2.74 2.97
N ILE A 43 16.92 2.28 1.99
CA ILE A 43 15.72 1.46 2.24
C ILE A 43 16.09 0.19 3.00
N LYS A 44 17.14 -0.51 2.58
CA LYS A 44 17.60 -1.72 3.25
C LYS A 44 18.04 -1.46 4.69
N GLU A 45 18.76 -0.38 4.95
CA GLU A 45 19.18 0.02 6.30
C GLU A 45 17.97 0.30 7.21
N LEU A 46 16.94 1.01 6.69
CA LEU A 46 15.70 1.30 7.42
C LEU A 46 14.90 0.03 7.71
N ASP A 47 14.85 -0.92 6.78
CA ASP A 47 14.20 -2.20 6.99
C ASP A 47 14.88 -3.02 8.09
N ASP A 48 16.20 -3.03 8.11
CA ASP A 48 16.98 -3.73 9.14
C ASP A 48 16.82 -3.06 10.52
N GLU A 49 16.79 -1.73 10.59
CA GLU A 49 16.51 -1.00 11.82
C GLU A 49 15.09 -1.26 12.33
N SER A 50 14.11 -1.26 11.44
CA SER A 50 12.71 -1.59 11.77
C SER A 50 12.59 -3.00 12.36
N ARG A 51 13.29 -3.99 11.78
CA ARG A 51 13.33 -5.36 12.33
C ARG A 51 13.96 -5.41 13.73
N ARG A 52 15.07 -4.67 13.93
CA ARG A 52 15.74 -4.58 15.26
C ARG A 52 14.83 -3.95 16.31
N LEU A 53 14.12 -2.87 15.95
CA LEU A 53 13.17 -2.20 16.85
C LEU A 53 12.01 -3.11 17.22
N ARG A 54 11.39 -3.80 16.24
CA ARG A 54 10.32 -4.79 16.50
C ARG A 54 10.78 -5.90 17.45
N SER A 55 12.02 -6.40 17.28
CA SER A 55 12.59 -7.41 18.17
C SER A 55 12.79 -6.89 19.60
N LYS A 56 13.28 -5.64 19.75
CA LYS A 56 13.42 -4.98 21.07
C LYS A 56 12.08 -4.80 21.75
N VAL A 57 11.08 -4.29 21.02
CA VAL A 57 9.70 -4.12 21.55
C VAL A 57 9.12 -5.46 21.99
N SER A 58 9.24 -6.51 21.18
CA SER A 58 8.80 -7.85 21.53
C SER A 58 9.47 -8.40 22.79
N LYS A 59 10.76 -8.11 22.97
CA LYS A 59 11.50 -8.50 24.19
C LYS A 59 11.00 -7.74 25.42
N ILE A 60 10.86 -6.41 25.32
CA ILE A 60 10.36 -5.57 26.41
C ILE A 60 8.95 -6.01 26.84
N LEU A 61 8.07 -6.33 25.89
CA LEU A 61 6.72 -6.82 26.17
C LEU A 61 6.74 -8.18 26.89
N LYS A 62 7.67 -9.08 26.54
CA LYS A 62 7.85 -10.35 27.24
C LYS A 62 8.42 -10.18 28.65
N ASP A 63 9.44 -9.36 28.78
CA ASP A 63 10.15 -9.14 30.06
C ASP A 63 9.27 -8.43 31.09
N ASN A 64 8.36 -7.56 30.67
CA ASN A 64 7.42 -6.85 31.54
C ASN A 64 6.15 -7.67 31.88
N ASN A 65 6.10 -8.95 31.49
CA ASN A 65 4.96 -9.83 31.76
C ASN A 65 3.60 -9.19 31.35
N TYR A 66 3.64 -8.29 30.36
CA TYR A 66 2.43 -7.75 29.77
C TYR A 66 1.66 -8.89 29.13
N LYS A 67 0.71 -9.45 29.89
CA LYS A 67 -0.33 -10.29 29.32
C LYS A 67 -1.11 -9.40 28.33
N ILE A 68 -0.75 -9.47 27.07
CA ILE A 68 -1.42 -8.84 25.92
C ILE A 68 -2.92 -9.26 25.83
N ASN A 69 -3.34 -10.15 26.73
CA ASN A 69 -4.63 -10.83 26.69
C ASN A 69 -5.86 -9.95 26.97
N SER A 70 -5.76 -8.86 27.69
CA SER A 70 -6.94 -8.01 27.97
C SER A 70 -7.14 -6.90 26.94
N SER A 71 -6.07 -6.29 26.46
CA SER A 71 -6.15 -5.26 25.40
C SER A 71 -6.51 -5.87 24.05
N ASP A 72 -5.92 -7.03 23.70
CA ASP A 72 -6.21 -7.71 22.45
C ASP A 72 -7.65 -8.24 22.38
N GLU A 73 -8.20 -8.71 23.49
CA GLU A 73 -9.58 -9.18 23.54
C GLU A 73 -10.57 -8.02 23.46
N MET A 74 -10.27 -6.90 24.08
CA MET A 74 -11.08 -5.67 24.01
C MET A 74 -11.08 -5.10 22.60
N VAL A 75 -9.91 -5.00 21.94
CA VAL A 75 -9.77 -4.58 20.55
C VAL A 75 -10.46 -5.56 19.61
N PHE A 76 -10.35 -6.86 19.87
CA PHE A 76 -11.00 -7.88 19.06
C PHE A 76 -12.54 -7.83 19.16
N ASN A 77 -13.08 -7.61 20.35
CA ASN A 77 -14.53 -7.48 20.56
C ASN A 77 -15.06 -6.18 19.95
N SER A 78 -14.34 -5.06 20.09
CA SER A 78 -14.66 -3.81 19.42
C SER A 78 -14.67 -3.96 17.91
N ALA A 79 -13.64 -4.62 17.32
CA ALA A 79 -13.58 -4.87 15.89
C ALA A 79 -14.74 -5.74 15.39
N LYS A 80 -15.19 -6.73 16.17
CA LYS A 80 -16.38 -7.52 15.83
C LYS A 80 -17.65 -6.67 15.80
N SER A 81 -17.85 -5.80 16.78
CA SER A 81 -18.98 -4.88 16.80
C SER A 81 -18.98 -3.98 15.56
N MET A 82 -17.85 -3.35 15.24
CA MET A 82 -17.71 -2.53 14.04
C MET A 82 -18.03 -3.30 12.75
N VAL A 83 -17.63 -4.57 12.68
CA VAL A 83 -17.97 -5.43 11.53
C VAL A 83 -19.46 -5.71 11.47
N ASP A 84 -20.10 -5.95 12.62
CA ASP A 84 -21.54 -6.17 12.68
C ASP A 84 -22.32 -4.90 12.25
N ASP A 85 -21.88 -3.71 12.67
CA ASP A 85 -22.44 -2.42 12.20
C ASP A 85 -22.33 -2.24 10.67
N VAL A 86 -21.20 -2.61 10.08
CA VAL A 86 -21.01 -2.59 8.62
C VAL A 86 -21.95 -3.57 7.93
N LEU A 87 -22.13 -4.75 8.50
CA LEU A 87 -23.03 -5.76 7.92
C LEU A 87 -24.48 -5.30 7.91
N ASP A 88 -24.92 -4.67 8.98
CA ASP A 88 -26.25 -4.11 9.10
C ASP A 88 -26.47 -2.96 8.10
N ALA A 89 -25.52 -2.04 7.98
CA ALA A 89 -25.56 -0.92 7.05
C ALA A 89 -25.60 -1.38 5.57
N LEU A 90 -24.86 -2.44 5.23
CA LEU A 90 -24.79 -2.97 3.86
C LEU A 90 -25.81 -4.08 3.57
N ASN A 91 -26.66 -4.46 4.53
CA ASN A 91 -27.62 -5.55 4.41
C ASN A 91 -26.94 -6.90 4.05
N ILE A 92 -25.77 -7.16 4.60
CA ILE A 92 -24.99 -8.39 4.37
C ILE A 92 -25.10 -9.29 5.58
N THR A 93 -25.50 -10.55 5.38
CA THR A 93 -25.50 -11.50 6.49
C THR A 93 -24.10 -11.89 6.92
N LYS A 94 -23.87 -12.02 8.23
CA LYS A 94 -22.59 -12.47 8.79
C LYS A 94 -22.14 -13.80 8.23
N LYS A 95 -23.08 -14.72 7.99
CA LYS A 95 -22.82 -16.01 7.35
C LYS A 95 -22.23 -15.83 5.95
N LYS A 96 -22.75 -14.87 5.15
CA LYS A 96 -22.25 -14.59 3.81
C LYS A 96 -20.86 -13.95 3.85
N LEU A 97 -20.60 -13.00 4.75
CA LEU A 97 -19.28 -12.40 4.93
C LEU A 97 -18.21 -13.44 5.31
N LEU A 98 -18.52 -14.31 6.28
CA LEU A 98 -17.56 -15.30 6.80
C LEU A 98 -17.43 -16.54 5.92
N SER A 99 -18.36 -16.79 4.98
CA SER A 99 -18.35 -17.92 4.06
C SER A 99 -17.19 -17.83 3.05
N PRO A 100 -16.79 -18.93 2.38
CA PRO A 100 -15.78 -18.91 1.32
C PRO A 100 -16.30 -18.29 0.00
N CYS A 101 -17.44 -17.61 0.02
CA CYS A 101 -18.04 -16.94 -1.13
C CYS A 101 -17.04 -16.00 -1.83
N ARG A 102 -16.99 -16.08 -3.17
CA ARG A 102 -16.13 -15.26 -4.04
C ARG A 102 -16.92 -14.18 -4.81
N ASP A 103 -18.14 -13.87 -4.37
CA ASP A 103 -18.88 -12.73 -4.87
C ASP A 103 -18.03 -11.46 -4.73
N SER A 104 -17.89 -10.69 -5.81
CA SER A 104 -17.00 -9.53 -5.89
C SER A 104 -17.29 -8.50 -4.80
N ASN A 105 -18.58 -8.26 -4.50
CA ASN A 105 -18.99 -7.30 -3.48
C ASN A 105 -18.58 -7.78 -2.07
N ILE A 106 -18.78 -9.08 -1.79
CA ILE A 106 -18.40 -9.65 -0.50
C ILE A 106 -16.88 -9.69 -0.33
N VAL A 107 -16.14 -9.98 -1.41
CA VAL A 107 -14.67 -9.93 -1.40
C VAL A 107 -14.19 -8.52 -1.15
N LEU A 108 -14.74 -7.52 -1.86
CA LEU A 108 -14.39 -6.11 -1.68
C LEU A 108 -14.72 -5.62 -0.26
N THR A 109 -15.90 -5.96 0.28
CA THR A 109 -16.27 -5.64 1.67
C THR A 109 -15.24 -6.16 2.67
N ARG A 110 -14.83 -7.43 2.54
CA ARG A 110 -13.78 -8.01 3.41
C ARG A 110 -12.45 -7.28 3.29
N GLN A 111 -12.06 -6.92 2.08
CA GLN A 111 -10.81 -6.19 1.82
C GLN A 111 -10.86 -4.79 2.43
N CYS A 112 -11.95 -4.05 2.26
CA CYS A 112 -12.14 -2.73 2.86
C CYS A 112 -12.13 -2.78 4.38
N ILE A 113 -12.88 -3.71 5.00
CA ILE A 113 -12.88 -3.90 6.46
C ILE A 113 -11.46 -4.24 6.94
N GLY A 114 -10.77 -5.19 6.28
CA GLY A 114 -9.41 -5.58 6.64
C GLY A 114 -8.43 -4.42 6.55
N TYR A 115 -8.52 -3.61 5.51
CA TYR A 115 -7.70 -2.43 5.30
C TYR A 115 -7.91 -1.38 6.40
N ILE A 116 -9.16 -1.06 6.75
CA ILE A 116 -9.51 -0.09 7.78
C ILE A 116 -9.04 -0.59 9.16
N LEU A 117 -9.31 -1.84 9.52
CA LEU A 117 -8.86 -2.40 10.79
C LEU A 117 -7.33 -2.39 10.93
N TYR A 118 -6.60 -2.60 9.84
CA TYR A 118 -5.14 -2.57 9.84
C TYR A 118 -4.58 -1.15 9.93
N ASN A 119 -5.00 -0.25 9.04
CA ASN A 119 -4.38 1.07 8.89
C ASN A 119 -4.92 2.12 9.87
N ASN A 120 -6.21 2.06 10.21
CA ASN A 120 -6.83 3.07 11.06
C ASN A 120 -6.94 2.64 12.53
N TYR A 121 -7.17 1.35 12.78
CA TYR A 121 -7.30 0.82 14.14
C TYR A 121 -6.06 0.06 14.63
N GLY A 122 -5.01 -0.05 13.82
CA GLY A 122 -3.73 -0.68 14.20
C GLY A 122 -3.84 -2.16 14.55
N MET A 123 -4.91 -2.83 14.13
CA MET A 123 -5.14 -4.24 14.45
C MET A 123 -4.15 -5.15 13.73
N SER A 124 -3.64 -6.17 14.42
CA SER A 124 -2.71 -7.12 13.80
C SER A 124 -3.39 -7.93 12.68
N LEU A 125 -2.63 -8.25 11.63
CA LEU A 125 -3.14 -9.05 10.50
C LEU A 125 -3.70 -10.41 10.95
N THR A 126 -3.11 -11.02 11.99
CA THR A 126 -3.61 -12.26 12.59
C THR A 126 -4.95 -12.06 13.29
N GLY A 127 -5.12 -10.93 14.00
CA GLY A 127 -6.37 -10.55 14.62
C GLY A 127 -7.48 -10.34 13.59
N ILE A 128 -7.19 -9.60 12.51
CA ILE A 128 -8.12 -9.36 11.40
C ILE A 128 -8.51 -10.69 10.72
N ALA A 129 -7.54 -11.58 10.52
CA ALA A 129 -7.78 -12.91 9.94
C ALA A 129 -8.78 -13.72 10.79
N LYS A 130 -8.68 -13.64 12.13
CA LYS A 130 -9.63 -14.28 13.05
C LYS A 130 -11.02 -13.63 12.95
N VAL A 131 -11.12 -12.29 12.93
CA VAL A 131 -12.41 -11.56 12.81
C VAL A 131 -13.13 -11.93 11.53
N LEU A 132 -12.42 -11.96 10.39
CA LEU A 132 -12.97 -12.24 9.08
C LEU A 132 -13.05 -13.74 8.72
N SER A 133 -12.61 -14.63 9.60
CA SER A 133 -12.49 -16.08 9.34
C SER A 133 -11.73 -16.37 8.04
N ARG A 134 -10.55 -15.74 7.91
CA ARG A 134 -9.66 -15.88 6.74
C ARG A 134 -8.25 -16.23 7.18
N THR A 135 -7.44 -16.65 6.21
CA THR A 135 -6.01 -16.84 6.45
C THR A 135 -5.29 -15.49 6.50
N HIS A 136 -4.20 -15.42 7.24
CA HIS A 136 -3.32 -14.25 7.30
C HIS A 136 -2.88 -13.78 5.88
N ALA A 137 -2.53 -14.73 5.01
CA ALA A 137 -2.17 -14.44 3.63
C ALA A 137 -3.31 -13.77 2.85
N THR A 138 -4.56 -14.22 3.05
CA THR A 138 -5.73 -13.60 2.40
C THR A 138 -5.91 -12.14 2.83
N VAL A 139 -5.68 -11.82 4.10
CA VAL A 139 -5.76 -10.44 4.60
C VAL A 139 -4.67 -9.57 3.99
N ILE A 140 -3.43 -10.06 3.92
CA ILE A 140 -2.33 -9.34 3.27
C ILE A 140 -2.66 -9.02 1.81
N HIS A 141 -3.12 -10.01 1.05
CA HIS A 141 -3.50 -9.81 -0.35
C HIS A 141 -4.67 -8.84 -0.51
N GLY A 142 -5.66 -8.90 0.40
CA GLY A 142 -6.78 -7.97 0.43
C GLY A 142 -6.33 -6.53 0.66
N ASN A 143 -5.50 -6.28 1.65
CA ASN A 143 -4.96 -4.95 1.96
C ASN A 143 -4.16 -4.40 0.77
N LYS A 144 -3.28 -5.22 0.18
CA LYS A 144 -2.51 -4.83 -1.01
C LYS A 144 -3.40 -4.50 -2.21
N ALA A 145 -4.52 -5.20 -2.40
CA ALA A 145 -5.46 -4.90 -3.47
C ALA A 145 -6.11 -3.51 -3.30
N ILE A 146 -6.46 -3.11 -2.07
CA ILE A 146 -6.96 -1.77 -1.78
C ILE A 146 -5.86 -0.72 -1.98
N GLU A 147 -4.64 -0.94 -1.50
CA GLU A 147 -3.50 -0.03 -1.72
C GLU A 147 -3.25 0.24 -3.21
N VAL A 148 -3.27 -0.80 -4.03
CA VAL A 148 -3.12 -0.67 -5.50
C VAL A 148 -4.27 0.14 -6.09
N SER A 149 -5.51 -0.08 -5.66
CA SER A 149 -6.66 0.70 -6.13
C SER A 149 -6.53 2.18 -5.75
N LEU A 150 -6.11 2.49 -4.52
CA LEU A 150 -5.85 3.87 -4.07
C LEU A 150 -4.73 4.52 -4.89
N TYR A 151 -3.64 3.80 -5.15
CA TYR A 151 -2.55 4.27 -6.00
C TYR A 151 -3.01 4.59 -7.42
N LEU A 152 -3.80 3.71 -8.04
CA LEU A 152 -4.34 3.90 -9.40
C LEU A 152 -5.30 5.09 -9.44
N HIS A 153 -6.12 5.28 -8.42
CA HIS A 153 -6.99 6.45 -8.34
C HIS A 153 -6.21 7.76 -8.28
N ARG A 154 -5.18 7.84 -7.43
CA ARG A 154 -4.35 9.06 -7.27
C ARG A 154 -3.59 9.40 -8.53
N ASN A 155 -3.00 8.42 -9.21
CA ASN A 155 -2.07 8.66 -10.31
C ASN A 155 -2.72 8.61 -11.69
N HIS A 156 -3.78 7.84 -11.86
CA HIS A 156 -4.41 7.59 -13.17
C HIS A 156 -5.88 8.01 -13.24
N LYS A 157 -6.48 8.44 -12.12
CA LYS A 157 -7.91 8.83 -12.03
C LYS A 157 -8.86 7.77 -12.61
N ASP A 158 -8.50 6.50 -12.45
CA ASP A 158 -9.26 5.37 -12.95
C ASP A 158 -10.65 5.31 -12.28
N SER A 159 -11.71 5.14 -13.09
CA SER A 159 -13.10 5.17 -12.62
C SER A 159 -13.43 4.04 -11.66
N ARG A 160 -12.92 2.83 -11.92
CA ARG A 160 -13.12 1.66 -11.07
C ARG A 160 -12.44 1.83 -9.71
N SER A 161 -11.25 2.41 -9.70
CA SER A 161 -10.52 2.72 -8.47
C SER A 161 -11.23 3.80 -7.66
N LYS A 162 -11.92 4.74 -8.30
CA LYS A 162 -12.78 5.72 -7.64
C LYS A 162 -13.98 5.07 -6.94
N GLU A 163 -14.60 4.07 -7.56
CA GLU A 163 -15.68 3.30 -6.94
C GLU A 163 -15.20 2.57 -5.68
N VAL A 164 -14.02 1.94 -5.75
CA VAL A 164 -13.40 1.28 -4.59
C VAL A 164 -13.13 2.28 -3.47
N LEU A 165 -12.61 3.48 -3.77
CA LEU A 165 -12.38 4.53 -2.79
C LEU A 165 -13.68 5.01 -2.15
N ASN A 166 -14.73 5.23 -2.94
CA ASN A 166 -16.03 5.64 -2.42
C ASN A 166 -16.60 4.59 -1.46
N TYR A 167 -16.53 3.32 -1.85
CA TYR A 167 -17.00 2.21 -1.03
C TYR A 167 -16.18 2.03 0.26
N LEU A 168 -14.86 2.21 0.17
CA LEU A 168 -13.97 2.20 1.33
C LEU A 168 -14.32 3.31 2.32
N ASN A 169 -14.62 4.52 1.83
CA ASN A 169 -15.04 5.65 2.65
C ASN A 169 -16.42 5.43 3.29
N GLU A 170 -17.36 4.83 2.58
CA GLU A 170 -18.67 4.46 3.12
C GLU A 170 -18.53 3.50 4.30
N ILE A 171 -17.76 2.43 4.13
CA ILE A 171 -17.46 1.49 5.22
C ILE A 171 -16.71 2.20 6.36
N GLY A 172 -15.76 3.07 6.05
CA GLY A 172 -15.00 3.83 7.03
C GLY A 172 -15.89 4.68 7.93
N LEU A 173 -16.87 5.38 7.35
CA LEU A 173 -17.85 6.17 8.10
C LEU A 173 -18.68 5.31 9.06
N VAL A 174 -19.16 4.16 8.61
CA VAL A 174 -19.91 3.21 9.46
C VAL A 174 -19.04 2.69 10.60
N MET A 175 -17.75 2.45 10.33
CA MET A 175 -16.78 2.03 11.35
C MET A 175 -16.30 3.16 12.27
N GLY A 176 -16.83 4.38 12.14
CA GLY A 176 -16.54 5.51 13.01
C GLY A 176 -15.35 6.38 12.60
N LEU A 177 -14.87 6.28 11.35
CA LEU A 177 -13.84 7.21 10.85
C LEU A 177 -14.46 8.59 10.59
N THR A 178 -13.85 9.62 11.15
CA THR A 178 -14.26 11.03 10.96
C THR A 178 -13.65 11.67 9.70
N GLU A 179 -12.54 11.13 9.23
CA GLU A 179 -11.82 11.63 8.06
C GLU A 179 -11.93 10.65 6.89
N LYS A 180 -12.05 11.21 5.69
CA LYS A 180 -12.07 10.41 4.46
C LYS A 180 -10.67 9.86 4.16
N ILE A 181 -10.63 8.62 3.72
CA ILE A 181 -9.41 8.00 3.19
C ILE A 181 -9.16 8.58 1.79
N ASN A 182 -7.94 9.05 1.54
CA ASN A 182 -7.52 9.68 0.27
C ASN A 182 -6.54 8.78 -0.50
#